data_77f43ed6180e74e5bf624c6e740c1ca4
#
_entry.id   77f43ed6180e74e5bf624c6e740c1ca4
#
_cell.length_a   1.000
_cell.length_b   1.000
_cell.length_c   1.000
_cell.angle_alpha   90.00
_cell.angle_beta   90.00
_cell.angle_gamma   90.00
#
_symmetry.space_group_name_H-M   'P 1'
#
loop_
_entity.id
_entity.type
_entity.pdbx_description
1 polymer ?
#
loop_
_entity_poly.entity_id
_entity_poly.type
_entity_poly.pdbx_seq_one_letter_code
_entity_poly.pdbx_strand_id
1 'polypeptide(L)'
;EQKAELLAQAAIKLQIREAELHAQHIKIAQAIQELLGIAPNADASHPYLAKKNARAGDLQVVPQNGDALPPDSIIKIARNGQEAKQLREDHPDSLVLTAGDLLLSARDIDGRIWSVQTIQANGTKIFAAGSKKEHTFHVVGANGLAWNKVINTAPAIFIAEGYATADTLSQALDQPVIAAFDSGNLPKVAQDLHTKFPSKPIIIAGDDDRHLESTQNINPGREKALEAAQLVNGVAVFPVFAPNEQMKSNLSDFNDLANKSVLGLEAVKRQVASVLNSAVITPVKNQAHSKPLQLEAAKKRALVR
;
A
#
# COMPACT_ATOMS: atom_id res chain seq x y z
N GLU A 1 10.64 -16.66 40.86
CA GLU A 1 9.24 -17.15 40.71
C GLU A 1 8.31 -16.03 40.28
N GLN A 2 8.17 -14.97 41.03
CA GLN A 2 7.24 -13.85 40.77
C GLN A 2 7.41 -13.18 39.41
N LYS A 3 8.66 -13.02 38.88
CA LYS A 3 8.94 -12.48 37.56
C LYS A 3 8.52 -13.43 36.44
N ALA A 4 8.69 -14.73 36.61
CA ALA A 4 8.28 -15.76 35.65
C ALA A 4 6.73 -15.81 35.54
N GLU A 5 6.04 -15.71 36.66
CA GLU A 5 4.58 -15.67 36.71
C GLU A 5 4.00 -14.41 36.02
N LEU A 6 4.60 -13.25 36.26
CA LEU A 6 4.22 -12.01 35.58
C LEU A 6 4.42 -12.09 34.04
N LEU A 7 5.53 -12.67 33.59
CA LEU A 7 5.77 -12.89 32.17
C LEU A 7 4.76 -13.88 31.54
N ALA A 8 4.42 -14.96 32.25
CA ALA A 8 3.42 -15.92 31.79
C ALA A 8 2.02 -15.26 31.68
N GLN A 9 1.63 -14.48 32.68
CA GLN A 9 0.36 -13.73 32.63
C GLN A 9 0.33 -12.70 31.51
N ALA A 10 1.44 -11.99 31.25
CA ALA A 10 1.56 -11.06 30.14
C ALA A 10 1.45 -11.76 28.78
N ALA A 11 2.07 -12.94 28.62
CA ALA A 11 1.98 -13.75 27.41
C ALA A 11 0.55 -14.23 27.15
N ILE A 12 -0.16 -14.70 28.18
CA ILE A 12 -1.57 -15.12 28.07
C ILE A 12 -2.44 -13.94 27.66
N LYS A 13 -2.30 -12.77 28.29
CA LYS A 13 -3.05 -11.56 27.90
C LYS A 13 -2.80 -11.15 26.45
N LEU A 14 -1.54 -11.25 26.00
CA LEU A 14 -1.19 -10.97 24.61
C LEU A 14 -1.90 -11.92 23.65
N GLN A 15 -1.86 -13.23 23.92
CA GLN A 15 -2.54 -14.25 23.10
C GLN A 15 -4.06 -14.02 23.02
N ILE A 16 -4.70 -13.69 24.15
CA ILE A 16 -6.14 -13.37 24.16
C ILE A 16 -6.41 -12.18 23.27
N ARG A 17 -5.65 -11.09 23.42
CA ARG A 17 -5.81 -9.87 22.61
C ARG A 17 -5.60 -10.13 21.12
N GLU A 18 -4.60 -10.91 20.75
CA GLU A 18 -4.34 -11.31 19.37
C GLU A 18 -5.49 -12.13 18.79
N ALA A 19 -6.04 -13.08 19.56
CA ALA A 19 -7.19 -13.86 19.15
C ALA A 19 -8.46 -13.00 18.96
N GLU A 20 -8.72 -12.06 19.85
CA GLU A 20 -9.84 -11.10 19.74
C GLU A 20 -9.69 -10.21 18.51
N LEU A 21 -8.50 -9.67 18.28
CA LEU A 21 -8.19 -8.85 17.10
C LEU A 21 -8.36 -9.66 15.81
N HIS A 22 -7.89 -10.89 15.80
CA HIS A 22 -8.06 -11.77 14.64
C HIS A 22 -9.53 -12.09 14.36
N ALA A 23 -10.33 -12.37 15.39
CA ALA A 23 -11.77 -12.57 15.25
C ALA A 23 -12.48 -11.32 14.71
N GLN A 24 -12.09 -10.14 15.18
CA GLN A 24 -12.59 -8.86 14.65
C GLN A 24 -12.22 -8.71 13.16
N HIS A 25 -10.97 -8.96 12.77
CA HIS A 25 -10.54 -8.90 11.37
C HIS A 25 -11.35 -9.84 10.48
N ILE A 26 -11.65 -11.06 10.94
CA ILE A 26 -12.49 -12.03 10.21
C ILE A 26 -13.90 -11.47 10.00
N LYS A 27 -14.54 -10.95 11.05
CA LYS A 27 -15.88 -10.37 10.97
C LYS A 27 -15.94 -9.21 9.97
N ILE A 28 -14.94 -8.32 10.00
CA ILE A 28 -14.84 -7.20 9.07
C ILE A 28 -14.60 -7.70 7.64
N ALA A 29 -13.71 -8.66 7.44
CA ALA A 29 -13.42 -9.22 6.12
C ALA A 29 -14.67 -9.85 5.48
N GLN A 30 -15.52 -10.52 6.25
CA GLN A 30 -16.79 -11.07 5.77
C GLN A 30 -17.73 -9.96 5.29
N ALA A 31 -17.95 -8.92 6.11
CA ALA A 31 -18.80 -7.80 5.74
C ALA A 31 -18.25 -7.04 4.50
N ILE A 32 -16.94 -6.90 4.38
CA ILE A 32 -16.32 -6.30 3.19
C ILE A 32 -16.54 -7.16 1.94
N GLN A 33 -16.50 -8.50 2.04
CA GLN A 33 -16.82 -9.38 0.90
C GLN A 33 -18.27 -9.24 0.45
N GLU A 34 -19.21 -9.13 1.39
CA GLU A 34 -20.62 -8.84 1.10
C GLU A 34 -20.77 -7.51 0.36
N LEU A 35 -20.13 -6.45 0.86
CA LEU A 35 -20.12 -5.15 0.20
C LEU A 35 -19.57 -5.23 -1.23
N LEU A 36 -18.42 -5.84 -1.43
CA LEU A 36 -17.79 -5.97 -2.75
C LEU A 36 -18.64 -6.79 -3.71
N GLY A 37 -19.45 -7.72 -3.21
CA GLY A 37 -20.39 -8.50 -4.01
C GLY A 37 -21.55 -7.69 -4.61
N ILE A 38 -21.89 -6.55 -4.00
CA ILE A 38 -22.98 -5.67 -4.46
C ILE A 38 -22.50 -4.30 -4.98
N ALA A 39 -21.24 -3.97 -4.76
CA ALA A 39 -20.67 -2.68 -5.12
C ALA A 39 -20.57 -2.55 -6.65
N PRO A 40 -21.07 -1.47 -7.26
CA PRO A 40 -20.93 -1.23 -8.68
C PRO A 40 -19.50 -0.89 -9.06
N ASN A 41 -19.13 -1.18 -10.31
CA ASN A 41 -17.82 -0.80 -10.84
C ASN A 41 -17.64 0.71 -10.84
N ALA A 42 -16.43 1.15 -10.57
CA ALA A 42 -16.07 2.56 -10.67
C ALA A 42 -16.04 3.01 -12.14
N ASP A 43 -16.38 4.28 -12.34
CA ASP A 43 -16.27 4.95 -13.64
C ASP A 43 -15.07 5.92 -13.64
N ALA A 44 -14.43 6.08 -14.80
CA ALA A 44 -13.28 6.97 -14.96
C ALA A 44 -13.61 8.45 -14.68
N SER A 45 -14.89 8.83 -14.69
CA SER A 45 -15.37 10.18 -14.34
C SER A 45 -15.34 10.45 -12.82
N HIS A 46 -15.07 9.44 -11.97
CA HIS A 46 -14.92 9.68 -10.54
C HIS A 46 -13.90 10.79 -10.28
N PRO A 47 -14.23 11.84 -9.47
CA PRO A 47 -13.42 13.06 -9.38
C PRO A 47 -11.95 12.82 -9.02
N TYR A 48 -11.67 11.85 -8.14
CA TYR A 48 -10.29 11.46 -7.82
C TYR A 48 -9.56 10.88 -9.02
N LEU A 49 -10.19 9.95 -9.77
CA LEU A 49 -9.58 9.31 -10.94
C LEU A 49 -9.32 10.35 -12.05
N ALA A 50 -10.30 11.19 -12.34
CA ALA A 50 -10.16 12.28 -13.30
C ALA A 50 -9.02 13.25 -12.93
N LYS A 51 -8.95 13.67 -11.65
CA LYS A 51 -7.89 14.55 -11.13
C LYS A 51 -6.50 13.94 -11.22
N LYS A 52 -6.38 12.64 -11.02
CA LYS A 52 -5.12 11.88 -11.03
C LYS A 52 -4.79 11.29 -12.41
N ASN A 53 -5.67 11.48 -13.40
CA ASN A 53 -5.57 10.84 -14.73
C ASN A 53 -5.33 9.32 -14.59
N ALA A 54 -6.07 8.70 -13.65
CA ALA A 54 -5.96 7.29 -13.31
C ALA A 54 -7.15 6.51 -13.88
N ARG A 55 -6.91 5.28 -14.30
CA ARG A 55 -7.96 4.38 -14.79
C ARG A 55 -8.81 3.88 -13.62
N ALA A 56 -10.06 3.52 -13.90
CA ALA A 56 -10.89 2.84 -12.92
C ALA A 56 -10.45 1.39 -12.70
N GLY A 57 -10.02 0.69 -13.77
CA GLY A 57 -9.60 -0.70 -13.69
C GLY A 57 -10.67 -1.59 -13.05
N ASP A 58 -10.26 -2.38 -12.06
CA ASP A 58 -11.13 -3.28 -11.29
C ASP A 58 -11.69 -2.60 -10.01
N LEU A 59 -11.61 -1.27 -9.91
CA LEU A 59 -12.15 -0.55 -8.76
C LEU A 59 -13.68 -0.57 -8.77
N GLN A 60 -14.24 -0.55 -7.58
CA GLN A 60 -15.66 -0.39 -7.32
C GLN A 60 -15.92 0.90 -6.56
N VAL A 61 -17.18 1.26 -6.40
CA VAL A 61 -17.60 2.39 -5.56
C VAL A 61 -18.58 1.92 -4.49
N VAL A 62 -18.59 2.60 -3.36
CA VAL A 62 -19.59 2.38 -2.31
C VAL A 62 -20.98 2.61 -2.89
N PRO A 63 -21.93 1.66 -2.77
CA PRO A 63 -23.29 1.82 -3.26
C PRO A 63 -23.98 3.07 -2.70
N GLN A 64 -25.06 3.52 -3.35
CA GLN A 64 -25.79 4.72 -2.92
C GLN A 64 -26.56 4.52 -1.60
N ASN A 65 -26.89 3.27 -1.26
CA ASN A 65 -27.50 2.87 0.00
C ASN A 65 -27.09 1.43 0.38
N GLY A 66 -27.51 0.99 1.55
CA GLY A 66 -27.23 -0.34 2.09
C GLY A 66 -28.33 -1.37 1.87
N ASP A 67 -29.34 -1.11 1.03
CA ASP A 67 -30.54 -1.95 0.90
C ASP A 67 -30.26 -3.39 0.45
N ALA A 68 -29.19 -3.58 -0.29
CA ALA A 68 -28.74 -4.90 -0.76
C ALA A 68 -27.77 -5.61 0.21
N LEU A 69 -27.39 -4.98 1.31
CA LEU A 69 -26.57 -5.62 2.36
C LEU A 69 -27.45 -6.54 3.23
N PRO A 70 -26.89 -7.60 3.83
CA PRO A 70 -27.58 -8.41 4.81
C PRO A 70 -28.17 -7.56 5.96
N PRO A 71 -29.34 -7.92 6.51
CA PRO A 71 -29.96 -7.15 7.60
C PRO A 71 -29.09 -7.00 8.85
N ASP A 72 -28.22 -7.98 9.10
CA ASP A 72 -27.26 -8.04 10.21
C ASP A 72 -25.86 -7.49 9.86
N SER A 73 -25.72 -6.89 8.68
CA SER A 73 -24.46 -6.30 8.25
C SER A 73 -23.99 -5.20 9.20
N ILE A 74 -22.70 -5.28 9.56
CA ILE A 74 -22.04 -4.23 10.33
C ILE A 74 -21.72 -2.98 9.49
N ILE A 75 -21.93 -3.02 8.16
CA ILE A 75 -21.69 -1.88 7.28
C ILE A 75 -22.92 -0.97 7.28
N LYS A 76 -22.67 0.33 7.43
CA LYS A 76 -23.64 1.40 7.25
C LYS A 76 -23.15 2.32 6.15
N ILE A 77 -24.03 2.66 5.21
CA ILE A 77 -23.70 3.53 4.08
C ILE A 77 -24.34 4.89 4.34
N ALA A 78 -23.47 5.92 4.42
CA ALA A 78 -23.87 7.31 4.58
C ALA A 78 -23.92 7.99 3.19
N ARG A 79 -24.88 8.88 2.97
CA ARG A 79 -25.00 9.66 1.74
C ARG A 79 -23.97 10.78 1.64
N ASN A 80 -23.43 11.22 2.78
CA ASN A 80 -22.46 12.32 2.86
C ASN A 80 -21.67 12.27 4.18
N GLY A 81 -20.68 13.14 4.33
CA GLY A 81 -19.81 13.19 5.51
C GLY A 81 -20.52 13.54 6.82
N GLN A 82 -21.59 14.34 6.77
CA GLN A 82 -22.38 14.71 7.95
C GLN A 82 -23.14 13.49 8.49
N GLU A 83 -23.82 12.77 7.60
CA GLU A 83 -24.51 11.52 7.95
C GLU A 83 -23.52 10.45 8.42
N ALA A 84 -22.34 10.37 7.80
CA ALA A 84 -21.29 9.46 8.24
C ALA A 84 -20.82 9.73 9.67
N LYS A 85 -20.75 10.99 10.07
CA LYS A 85 -20.43 11.37 11.45
C LYS A 85 -21.54 10.91 12.39
N GLN A 86 -22.79 11.18 12.07
CA GLN A 86 -23.96 10.78 12.88
C GLN A 86 -24.03 9.26 13.03
N LEU A 87 -23.90 8.52 11.92
CA LEU A 87 -23.94 7.07 11.95
C LEU A 87 -22.82 6.44 12.81
N ARG A 88 -21.64 7.07 12.88
CA ARG A 88 -20.56 6.59 13.77
C ARG A 88 -20.87 6.83 15.24
N GLU A 89 -21.59 7.92 15.55
CA GLU A 89 -22.04 8.20 16.93
C GLU A 89 -23.16 7.25 17.34
N ASP A 90 -24.12 6.99 16.45
CA ASP A 90 -25.29 6.13 16.72
C ASP A 90 -24.96 4.63 16.69
N HIS A 91 -23.95 4.25 15.90
CA HIS A 91 -23.53 2.85 15.66
C HIS A 91 -22.02 2.67 15.79
N PRO A 92 -21.44 2.78 17.00
CA PRO A 92 -19.98 2.77 17.23
C PRO A 92 -19.29 1.47 16.79
N ASP A 93 -20.03 0.36 16.76
CA ASP A 93 -19.52 -0.96 16.35
C ASP A 93 -19.69 -1.23 14.84
N SER A 94 -20.16 -0.25 14.08
CA SER A 94 -20.40 -0.38 12.65
C SER A 94 -19.27 0.22 11.81
N LEU A 95 -19.08 -0.34 10.62
CA LEU A 95 -18.22 0.26 9.58
C LEU A 95 -19.05 1.25 8.77
N VAL A 96 -18.80 2.52 8.95
CA VAL A 96 -19.50 3.59 8.22
C VAL A 96 -18.69 3.98 6.99
N LEU A 97 -19.27 3.77 5.80
CA LEU A 97 -18.72 4.14 4.50
C LEU A 97 -19.58 5.22 3.86
N THR A 98 -18.99 6.03 2.97
CA THR A 98 -19.75 7.10 2.29
C THR A 98 -20.04 6.69 0.85
N ALA A 99 -21.29 6.83 0.44
CA ALA A 99 -21.75 6.51 -0.92
C ALA A 99 -20.91 7.23 -1.98
N GLY A 100 -20.54 6.50 -3.03
CA GLY A 100 -19.75 7.01 -4.14
C GLY A 100 -18.24 7.06 -3.92
N ASP A 101 -17.73 6.84 -2.71
CA ASP A 101 -16.29 6.71 -2.50
C ASP A 101 -15.73 5.48 -3.24
N LEU A 102 -14.54 5.58 -3.82
CA LEU A 102 -13.87 4.43 -4.44
C LEU A 102 -13.57 3.36 -3.40
N LEU A 103 -13.67 2.11 -3.82
CA LEU A 103 -13.30 0.92 -3.04
C LEU A 103 -12.09 0.24 -3.68
N LEU A 104 -10.99 0.20 -2.94
CA LEU A 104 -9.80 -0.57 -3.27
C LEU A 104 -9.74 -1.78 -2.34
N SER A 105 -9.91 -2.99 -2.88
CA SER A 105 -9.80 -4.22 -2.10
C SER A 105 -8.37 -4.42 -1.59
N ALA A 106 -8.24 -4.69 -0.29
CA ALA A 106 -6.98 -4.97 0.38
C ALA A 106 -6.85 -6.47 0.64
N ARG A 107 -6.01 -7.14 -0.15
CA ARG A 107 -5.77 -8.59 -0.07
C ARG A 107 -4.41 -8.91 0.51
N ASP A 108 -4.30 -10.05 1.18
CA ASP A 108 -3.02 -10.58 1.61
C ASP A 108 -2.33 -11.42 0.51
N ILE A 109 -1.18 -11.96 0.85
CA ILE A 109 -0.36 -12.76 -0.05
C ILE A 109 -1.02 -14.09 -0.48
N ASP A 110 -2.02 -14.57 0.23
CA ASP A 110 -2.82 -15.75 -0.12
C ASP A 110 -4.04 -15.41 -0.96
N GLY A 111 -4.28 -14.10 -1.17
CA GLY A 111 -5.35 -13.56 -1.99
C GLY A 111 -6.64 -13.30 -1.23
N ARG A 112 -6.68 -13.55 0.08
CA ARG A 112 -7.84 -13.24 0.92
C ARG A 112 -7.99 -11.73 1.06
N ILE A 113 -9.20 -11.22 0.81
CA ILE A 113 -9.55 -9.82 1.05
C ILE A 113 -9.87 -9.66 2.52
N TRP A 114 -9.14 -8.76 3.19
CA TRP A 114 -9.28 -8.45 4.62
C TRP A 114 -9.94 -7.11 4.88
N SER A 115 -9.86 -6.20 3.93
CA SER A 115 -10.30 -4.83 4.10
C SER A 115 -10.53 -4.15 2.76
N VAL A 116 -10.93 -2.89 2.84
CA VAL A 116 -10.90 -1.92 1.75
C VAL A 116 -10.26 -0.61 2.21
N GLN A 117 -9.55 0.04 1.30
CA GLN A 117 -9.29 1.47 1.40
C GLN A 117 -10.36 2.19 0.60
N THR A 118 -11.03 3.17 1.19
CA THR A 118 -11.89 4.10 0.45
C THR A 118 -11.09 5.33 0.02
N ILE A 119 -11.41 5.87 -1.17
CA ILE A 119 -10.86 7.14 -1.63
C ILE A 119 -12.02 8.06 -1.98
N GLN A 120 -12.11 9.17 -1.26
CA GLN A 120 -13.13 10.19 -1.47
C GLN A 120 -12.86 11.03 -2.73
N ALA A 121 -13.86 11.72 -3.22
CA ALA A 121 -13.76 12.62 -4.37
C ALA A 121 -12.64 13.68 -4.22
N ASN A 122 -12.37 14.15 -3.00
CA ASN A 122 -11.31 15.11 -2.70
C ASN A 122 -9.90 14.48 -2.63
N GLY A 123 -9.81 13.14 -2.65
CA GLY A 123 -8.56 12.38 -2.54
C GLY A 123 -8.22 11.89 -1.14
N THR A 124 -9.06 12.15 -0.14
CA THR A 124 -8.87 11.59 1.22
C THR A 124 -8.99 10.07 1.17
N LYS A 125 -7.99 9.39 1.74
CA LYS A 125 -7.91 7.93 1.80
C LYS A 125 -8.20 7.46 3.22
N ILE A 126 -9.13 6.52 3.36
CA ILE A 126 -9.54 5.99 4.66
C ILE A 126 -9.55 4.47 4.60
N PHE A 127 -8.89 3.83 5.55
CA PHE A 127 -8.98 2.38 5.72
C PHE A 127 -10.18 2.03 6.61
N ALA A 128 -10.84 0.91 6.33
CA ALA A 128 -11.95 0.45 7.16
C ALA A 128 -11.48 0.27 8.62
N ALA A 129 -12.16 0.94 9.56
CA ALA A 129 -11.74 0.99 10.96
C ALA A 129 -11.67 -0.42 11.58
N GLY A 130 -10.62 -0.70 12.33
CA GLY A 130 -10.40 -1.99 13.00
C GLY A 130 -10.11 -3.17 12.07
N SER A 131 -9.97 -2.94 10.75
CA SER A 131 -9.63 -3.99 9.79
C SER A 131 -8.12 -4.22 9.69
N LYS A 132 -7.75 -5.38 9.14
CA LYS A 132 -6.35 -5.70 8.86
C LYS A 132 -5.85 -4.90 7.64
N LYS A 133 -4.92 -3.96 7.87
CA LYS A 133 -4.23 -3.20 6.82
C LYS A 133 -2.83 -3.75 6.52
N GLU A 134 -2.09 -4.08 7.56
CA GLU A 134 -0.71 -4.57 7.42
C GLU A 134 -0.66 -5.88 6.63
N HIS A 135 0.38 -6.04 5.81
CA HIS A 135 0.55 -7.18 4.93
C HIS A 135 -0.57 -7.34 3.88
N THR A 136 -1.31 -6.24 3.57
CA THR A 136 -2.29 -6.24 2.50
C THR A 136 -1.91 -5.27 1.39
N PHE A 137 -2.37 -5.56 0.18
CA PHE A 137 -2.09 -4.78 -1.01
C PHE A 137 -3.26 -4.84 -2.01
N HIS A 138 -3.24 -3.91 -2.96
CA HIS A 138 -4.10 -3.93 -4.15
C HIS A 138 -3.24 -4.18 -5.40
N VAL A 139 -3.79 -4.90 -6.39
CA VAL A 139 -3.11 -5.16 -7.66
C VAL A 139 -3.75 -4.33 -8.76
N VAL A 140 -2.99 -3.44 -9.35
CA VAL A 140 -3.40 -2.59 -10.46
C VAL A 140 -2.99 -3.25 -11.77
N GLY A 141 -3.85 -3.21 -12.78
CA GLY A 141 -3.57 -3.78 -14.09
C GLY A 141 -3.75 -5.30 -14.17
N ALA A 142 -4.50 -5.90 -13.23
CA ALA A 142 -4.85 -7.31 -13.30
C ALA A 142 -5.89 -7.61 -14.39
N ASN A 143 -6.71 -6.61 -14.77
CA ASN A 143 -7.69 -6.70 -15.87
C ASN A 143 -8.62 -7.92 -15.76
N GLY A 144 -9.15 -8.17 -14.55
CA GLY A 144 -10.03 -9.31 -14.26
C GLY A 144 -9.33 -10.66 -14.13
N LEU A 145 -8.02 -10.73 -14.31
CA LEU A 145 -7.26 -11.95 -14.11
C LEU A 145 -6.89 -12.18 -12.65
N ALA A 146 -6.64 -13.43 -12.26
CA ALA A 146 -6.18 -13.75 -10.94
C ALA A 146 -4.82 -13.08 -10.64
N TRP A 147 -4.74 -12.34 -9.56
CA TRP A 147 -3.60 -11.51 -9.20
C TRP A 147 -2.25 -12.25 -9.21
N ASN A 148 -2.22 -13.47 -8.68
CA ASN A 148 -1.01 -14.29 -8.62
C ASN A 148 -0.54 -14.74 -10.00
N LYS A 149 -1.47 -14.94 -10.96
CA LYS A 149 -1.14 -15.28 -12.34
C LYS A 149 -0.46 -14.10 -13.03
N VAL A 150 -1.04 -12.89 -12.92
CA VAL A 150 -0.45 -11.70 -13.57
C VAL A 150 0.90 -11.35 -12.96
N ILE A 151 1.07 -11.46 -11.65
CA ILE A 151 2.38 -11.25 -11.01
C ILE A 151 3.37 -12.34 -11.42
N ASN A 152 2.94 -13.59 -11.54
CA ASN A 152 3.83 -14.68 -11.93
C ASN A 152 4.35 -14.55 -13.37
N THR A 153 3.57 -13.97 -14.28
CA THR A 153 3.97 -13.76 -15.69
C THR A 153 4.77 -12.46 -15.88
N ALA A 154 4.64 -11.48 -15.00
CA ALA A 154 5.38 -10.22 -15.09
C ALA A 154 6.91 -10.44 -14.97
N PRO A 155 7.76 -9.68 -15.67
CA PRO A 155 9.21 -9.81 -15.60
C PRO A 155 9.81 -9.42 -14.25
N ALA A 156 9.15 -8.53 -13.53
CA ALA A 156 9.50 -8.07 -12.19
C ALA A 156 8.23 -7.71 -11.41
N ILE A 157 8.33 -7.58 -10.11
CA ILE A 157 7.28 -7.08 -9.24
C ILE A 157 7.54 -5.61 -8.96
N PHE A 158 6.61 -4.75 -9.39
CA PHE A 158 6.61 -3.34 -9.06
C PHE A 158 5.71 -3.07 -7.87
N ILE A 159 6.21 -2.32 -6.88
CA ILE A 159 5.44 -1.94 -5.70
C ILE A 159 5.50 -0.42 -5.56
N ALA A 160 4.34 0.23 -5.47
CA ALA A 160 4.19 1.65 -5.20
C ALA A 160 3.39 1.86 -3.91
N GLU A 161 3.45 3.06 -3.35
CA GLU A 161 2.73 3.39 -2.13
C GLU A 161 1.21 3.44 -2.39
N GLY A 162 0.76 4.23 -3.35
CA GLY A 162 -0.65 4.50 -3.57
C GLY A 162 -1.18 4.08 -4.93
N TYR A 163 -2.52 4.04 -5.06
CA TYR A 163 -3.21 3.63 -6.28
C TYR A 163 -2.82 4.45 -7.52
N ALA A 164 -2.84 5.79 -7.41
CA ALA A 164 -2.56 6.65 -8.57
C ALA A 164 -1.14 6.45 -9.11
N THR A 165 -0.16 6.33 -8.23
CA THR A 165 1.23 6.03 -8.59
C THR A 165 1.33 4.63 -9.23
N ALA A 166 0.67 3.63 -8.63
CA ALA A 166 0.65 2.28 -9.17
C ALA A 166 -0.01 2.21 -10.55
N ASP A 167 -1.13 2.92 -10.76
CA ASP A 167 -1.81 2.95 -12.05
C ASP A 167 -0.98 3.69 -13.12
N THR A 168 -0.33 4.80 -12.77
CA THR A 168 0.59 5.51 -13.66
C THR A 168 1.72 4.60 -14.13
N LEU A 169 2.33 3.86 -13.22
CA LEU A 169 3.38 2.89 -13.54
C LEU A 169 2.84 1.74 -14.40
N SER A 170 1.66 1.23 -14.09
CA SER A 170 1.01 0.18 -14.87
C SER A 170 0.72 0.64 -16.30
N GLN A 171 0.28 1.89 -16.50
CA GLN A 171 0.10 2.48 -17.83
C GLN A 171 1.43 2.64 -18.58
N ALA A 172 2.47 3.14 -17.89
CA ALA A 172 3.77 3.41 -18.50
C ALA A 172 4.48 2.12 -18.95
N LEU A 173 4.30 1.03 -18.22
CA LEU A 173 5.04 -0.23 -18.41
C LEU A 173 4.22 -1.33 -19.10
N ASP A 174 2.90 -1.17 -19.18
CA ASP A 174 1.95 -2.23 -19.57
C ASP A 174 2.15 -3.50 -18.71
N GLN A 175 2.30 -3.32 -17.39
CA GLN A 175 2.59 -4.35 -16.41
C GLN A 175 1.70 -4.21 -15.18
N PRO A 176 1.40 -5.30 -14.45
CA PRO A 176 0.74 -5.20 -13.15
C PRO A 176 1.66 -4.51 -12.13
N VAL A 177 1.07 -3.69 -11.28
CA VAL A 177 1.76 -2.98 -10.19
C VAL A 177 1.01 -3.17 -8.88
N ILE A 178 1.74 -3.39 -7.81
CA ILE A 178 1.22 -3.53 -6.45
C ILE A 178 1.11 -2.13 -5.81
N ALA A 179 -0.05 -1.81 -5.24
CA ALA A 179 -0.24 -0.65 -4.37
C ALA A 179 -0.27 -1.13 -2.90
N ALA A 180 0.70 -0.69 -2.11
CA ALA A 180 0.87 -1.10 -0.71
C ALA A 180 0.07 -0.23 0.28
N PHE A 181 -0.69 0.73 -0.20
CA PHE A 181 -1.56 1.69 0.49
C PHE A 181 -0.86 2.83 1.21
N ASP A 182 0.26 2.61 1.88
CA ASP A 182 1.11 3.63 2.49
C ASP A 182 2.56 3.18 2.64
N SER A 183 3.44 4.15 2.96
CA SER A 183 4.88 3.92 3.11
C SER A 183 5.22 2.93 4.23
N GLY A 184 4.47 2.93 5.34
CA GLY A 184 4.70 2.00 6.46
C GLY A 184 4.42 0.54 6.14
N ASN A 185 3.57 0.29 5.15
CA ASN A 185 3.24 -1.06 4.70
C ASN A 185 4.15 -1.58 3.55
N LEU A 186 4.89 -0.69 2.88
CA LEU A 186 5.82 -1.06 1.80
C LEU A 186 6.79 -2.20 2.18
N PRO A 187 7.54 -2.12 3.32
CA PRO A 187 8.48 -3.17 3.68
C PRO A 187 7.81 -4.53 3.92
N LYS A 188 6.62 -4.52 4.55
CA LYS A 188 5.86 -5.73 4.87
C LYS A 188 5.36 -6.44 3.61
N VAL A 189 4.76 -5.67 2.70
CA VAL A 189 4.26 -6.17 1.41
C VAL A 189 5.42 -6.69 0.54
N ALA A 190 6.55 -5.98 0.52
CA ALA A 190 7.74 -6.40 -0.22
C ALA A 190 8.27 -7.75 0.29
N GLN A 191 8.36 -7.95 1.60
CA GLN A 191 8.80 -9.21 2.21
C GLN A 191 7.87 -10.38 1.88
N ASP A 192 6.54 -10.17 1.97
CA ASP A 192 5.56 -11.20 1.64
C ASP A 192 5.66 -11.62 0.16
N LEU A 193 5.78 -10.64 -0.73
CA LEU A 193 5.94 -10.90 -2.17
C LEU A 193 7.27 -11.60 -2.48
N HIS A 194 8.37 -11.20 -1.83
CA HIS A 194 9.66 -11.85 -1.98
C HIS A 194 9.62 -13.31 -1.51
N THR A 195 8.95 -13.56 -0.39
CA THR A 195 8.77 -14.93 0.14
C THR A 195 7.98 -15.80 -0.83
N LYS A 196 6.91 -15.27 -1.43
CA LYS A 196 6.06 -16.03 -2.38
C LYS A 196 6.71 -16.18 -3.77
N PHE A 197 7.47 -15.19 -4.21
CA PHE A 197 8.10 -15.13 -5.54
C PHE A 197 9.62 -14.87 -5.43
N PRO A 198 10.41 -15.77 -4.82
CA PRO A 198 11.80 -15.50 -4.44
C PRO A 198 12.74 -15.26 -5.61
N SER A 199 12.39 -15.72 -6.81
CA SER A 199 13.20 -15.52 -8.03
C SER A 199 12.85 -14.24 -8.80
N LYS A 200 11.81 -13.52 -8.40
CA LYS A 200 11.37 -12.31 -9.09
C LYS A 200 12.14 -11.09 -8.61
N PRO A 201 12.70 -10.28 -9.51
CA PRO A 201 13.19 -8.95 -9.14
C PRO A 201 12.06 -8.11 -8.55
N ILE A 202 12.34 -7.38 -7.46
CA ILE A 202 11.38 -6.45 -6.84
C ILE A 202 11.90 -5.03 -7.01
N ILE A 203 11.04 -4.16 -7.53
CA ILE A 203 11.31 -2.75 -7.76
C ILE A 203 10.31 -1.93 -6.95
N ILE A 204 10.81 -1.13 -6.02
CA ILE A 204 10.02 -0.25 -5.17
C ILE A 204 10.01 1.14 -5.80
N ALA A 205 8.85 1.58 -6.27
CA ALA A 205 8.64 2.94 -6.76
C ALA A 205 8.24 3.83 -5.59
N GLY A 206 9.22 4.48 -4.97
CA GLY A 206 9.03 5.31 -3.79
C GLY A 206 8.63 6.73 -4.12
N ASP A 207 7.91 7.37 -3.19
CA ASP A 207 7.69 8.80 -3.19
C ASP A 207 8.95 9.52 -2.69
N ASP A 208 9.23 10.73 -3.21
CA ASP A 208 10.37 11.57 -2.82
C ASP A 208 9.89 12.91 -2.28
N ASP A 209 9.58 12.93 -0.98
CA ASP A 209 8.97 14.06 -0.27
C ASP A 209 9.98 15.16 0.08
N ARG A 210 10.71 15.70 -0.91
CA ARG A 210 11.76 16.70 -0.71
C ARG A 210 11.27 17.99 -0.04
N HIS A 211 10.00 18.33 -0.20
CA HIS A 211 9.41 19.46 0.47
C HIS A 211 9.34 19.25 2.00
N LEU A 212 9.07 18.01 2.47
CA LEU A 212 9.12 17.66 3.88
C LEU A 212 10.57 17.57 4.36
N GLU A 213 11.47 17.05 3.55
CA GLU A 213 12.90 17.01 3.86
C GLU A 213 13.46 18.42 4.10
N SER A 214 13.09 19.40 3.26
CA SER A 214 13.55 20.78 3.39
C SER A 214 12.95 21.54 4.56
N THR A 215 11.73 21.20 4.99
CA THR A 215 10.98 21.92 6.04
C THR A 215 11.00 21.24 7.40
N GLN A 216 11.06 19.90 7.42
CA GLN A 216 10.95 19.07 8.63
C GLN A 216 12.10 18.08 8.79
N ASN A 217 13.04 18.03 7.85
CA ASN A 217 14.17 17.10 7.80
C ASN A 217 13.75 15.61 7.83
N ILE A 218 12.61 15.29 7.20
CA ILE A 218 12.09 13.93 7.05
C ILE A 218 11.67 13.67 5.60
N ASN A 219 11.91 12.44 5.12
CA ASN A 219 11.43 11.98 3.81
C ASN A 219 10.91 10.54 3.95
N PRO A 220 9.72 10.36 4.56
CA PRO A 220 9.22 9.04 4.94
C PRO A 220 8.99 8.13 3.74
N GLY A 221 8.52 8.66 2.61
CA GLY A 221 8.33 7.89 1.38
C GLY A 221 9.65 7.30 0.89
N ARG A 222 10.69 8.13 0.83
CA ARG A 222 12.04 7.71 0.41
C ARG A 222 12.68 6.72 1.37
N GLU A 223 12.62 6.99 2.68
CA GLU A 223 13.18 6.14 3.72
C GLU A 223 12.56 4.74 3.69
N LYS A 224 11.24 4.66 3.63
CA LYS A 224 10.51 3.39 3.62
C LYS A 224 10.67 2.61 2.32
N ALA A 225 10.80 3.28 1.19
CA ALA A 225 11.10 2.63 -0.08
C ALA A 225 12.51 2.02 -0.10
N LEU A 226 13.50 2.72 0.44
CA LEU A 226 14.86 2.19 0.59
C LEU A 226 14.92 1.02 1.57
N GLU A 227 14.25 1.12 2.71
CA GLU A 227 14.10 0.02 3.68
C GLU A 227 13.49 -1.22 3.02
N ALA A 228 12.37 -1.05 2.31
CA ALA A 228 11.70 -2.15 1.62
C ALA A 228 12.60 -2.82 0.57
N ALA A 229 13.30 -2.03 -0.24
CA ALA A 229 14.22 -2.55 -1.24
C ALA A 229 15.39 -3.33 -0.61
N GLN A 230 15.97 -2.81 0.48
CA GLN A 230 17.06 -3.48 1.19
C GLN A 230 16.63 -4.83 1.78
N LEU A 231 15.44 -4.91 2.37
CA LEU A 231 14.91 -6.12 2.99
C LEU A 231 14.73 -7.30 2.01
N VAL A 232 14.47 -6.98 0.74
CA VAL A 232 14.19 -8.00 -0.30
C VAL A 232 15.30 -8.12 -1.35
N ASN A 233 16.43 -7.46 -1.14
CA ASN A 233 17.52 -7.39 -2.11
C ASN A 233 17.04 -6.83 -3.47
N GLY A 234 16.06 -5.94 -3.43
CA GLY A 234 15.43 -5.28 -4.57
C GLY A 234 16.07 -3.92 -4.87
N VAL A 235 15.40 -3.14 -5.73
CA VAL A 235 15.84 -1.82 -6.14
C VAL A 235 14.76 -0.78 -5.83
N ALA A 236 15.13 0.35 -5.22
CA ALA A 236 14.25 1.51 -5.10
C ALA A 236 14.48 2.47 -6.26
N VAL A 237 13.38 3.00 -6.82
CA VAL A 237 13.40 4.02 -7.87
C VAL A 237 12.51 5.20 -7.44
N PHE A 238 12.98 6.42 -7.73
CA PHE A 238 12.29 7.65 -7.35
C PHE A 238 12.08 8.54 -8.58
N PRO A 239 11.00 9.34 -8.63
CA PRO A 239 10.75 10.21 -9.76
C PRO A 239 11.81 11.33 -9.84
N VAL A 240 12.33 11.54 -11.04
CA VAL A 240 13.25 12.63 -11.35
C VAL A 240 12.52 13.64 -12.21
N PHE A 241 12.27 14.81 -11.66
CA PHE A 241 11.56 15.92 -12.29
C PHE A 241 12.48 16.82 -13.09
N ALA A 242 11.93 17.69 -13.92
CA ALA A 242 12.68 18.76 -14.54
C ALA A 242 13.26 19.73 -13.48
N PRO A 243 14.34 20.47 -13.78
CA PRO A 243 14.97 21.37 -12.83
C PRO A 243 13.97 22.33 -12.17
N ASN A 244 14.03 22.43 -10.85
CA ASN A 244 13.21 23.29 -10.00
C ASN A 244 11.71 22.95 -9.89
N GLU A 245 11.15 22.01 -10.66
CA GLU A 245 9.73 21.66 -10.60
C GLU A 245 9.34 21.05 -9.27
N GLN A 246 10.12 20.09 -8.76
CA GLN A 246 9.81 19.33 -7.55
C GLN A 246 9.58 20.24 -6.35
N MET A 247 10.52 21.14 -6.08
CA MET A 247 10.43 22.05 -4.93
C MET A 247 9.38 23.15 -5.13
N LYS A 248 9.25 23.68 -6.35
CA LYS A 248 8.30 24.76 -6.64
C LYS A 248 6.85 24.34 -6.51
N SER A 249 6.53 23.08 -6.83
CA SER A 249 5.17 22.56 -6.90
C SER A 249 4.90 21.41 -5.94
N ASN A 250 5.82 21.12 -5.00
CA ASN A 250 5.73 20.03 -4.03
C ASN A 250 5.40 18.67 -4.67
N LEU A 251 6.07 18.37 -5.78
CA LEU A 251 5.87 17.09 -6.49
C LEU A 251 6.67 15.99 -5.79
N SER A 252 6.10 14.79 -5.67
CA SER A 252 6.76 13.72 -4.92
C SER A 252 6.68 12.34 -5.57
N ASP A 253 5.67 12.04 -6.40
CA ASP A 253 5.40 10.70 -6.88
C ASP A 253 5.44 10.59 -8.42
N PHE A 254 5.40 9.37 -8.97
CA PHE A 254 5.38 9.14 -10.41
C PHE A 254 4.08 9.60 -11.09
N ASN A 255 2.97 9.69 -10.36
CA ASN A 255 1.74 10.29 -10.90
C ASN A 255 1.91 11.81 -11.07
N ASP A 256 2.59 12.47 -10.16
CA ASP A 256 2.97 13.88 -10.30
C ASP A 256 3.93 14.08 -11.47
N LEU A 257 4.92 13.19 -11.65
CA LEU A 257 5.83 13.24 -12.80
C LEU A 257 5.07 13.12 -14.13
N ALA A 258 4.10 12.21 -14.19
CA ALA A 258 3.31 12.00 -15.40
C ALA A 258 2.38 13.16 -15.75
N ASN A 259 1.75 13.79 -14.73
CA ASN A 259 0.61 14.67 -14.94
C ASN A 259 0.87 16.16 -14.64
N LYS A 260 1.94 16.47 -13.90
CA LYS A 260 2.25 17.85 -13.48
C LYS A 260 3.62 18.35 -13.92
N SER A 261 4.55 17.44 -14.27
CA SER A 261 5.85 17.78 -14.82
C SER A 261 5.74 18.01 -16.32
N VAL A 262 6.58 18.90 -16.86
CA VAL A 262 6.74 19.05 -18.32
C VAL A 262 7.31 17.78 -19.00
N LEU A 263 7.86 16.86 -18.21
CA LEU A 263 8.47 15.63 -18.72
C LEU A 263 7.42 14.54 -19.05
N GLY A 264 6.28 14.54 -18.38
CA GLY A 264 5.13 13.69 -18.69
C GLY A 264 5.33 12.18 -18.52
N LEU A 265 4.36 11.40 -18.98
CA LEU A 265 4.31 9.93 -18.84
C LEU A 265 5.50 9.22 -19.50
N GLU A 266 6.03 9.76 -20.61
CA GLU A 266 7.20 9.19 -21.29
C GLU A 266 8.47 9.23 -20.42
N ALA A 267 8.58 10.21 -19.52
CA ALA A 267 9.68 10.24 -18.57
C ALA A 267 9.53 9.14 -17.52
N VAL A 268 8.33 8.88 -17.03
CA VAL A 268 8.05 7.75 -16.14
C VAL A 268 8.52 6.45 -16.81
N LYS A 269 8.07 6.20 -18.04
CA LYS A 269 8.43 5.01 -18.80
C LYS A 269 9.95 4.85 -18.93
N ARG A 270 10.66 5.89 -19.35
CA ARG A 270 12.14 5.85 -19.52
C ARG A 270 12.84 5.56 -18.19
N GLN A 271 12.46 6.25 -17.11
CA GLN A 271 13.12 6.12 -15.81
C GLN A 271 12.93 4.71 -15.25
N VAL A 272 11.73 4.16 -15.30
CA VAL A 272 11.43 2.86 -14.69
C VAL A 272 11.89 1.70 -15.60
N ALA A 273 11.78 1.82 -16.92
CA ALA A 273 12.31 0.82 -17.85
C ALA A 273 13.83 0.67 -17.76
N SER A 274 14.56 1.74 -17.51
CA SER A 274 16.01 1.70 -17.27
C SER A 274 16.36 0.83 -16.06
N VAL A 275 15.60 0.95 -14.97
CA VAL A 275 15.80 0.15 -13.75
C VAL A 275 15.37 -1.30 -13.98
N LEU A 276 14.26 -1.54 -14.67
CA LEU A 276 13.79 -2.88 -15.01
C LEU A 276 14.83 -3.64 -15.81
N ASN A 277 15.37 -3.03 -16.87
CA ASN A 277 16.42 -3.65 -17.70
C ASN A 277 17.65 -4.02 -16.88
N SER A 278 18.09 -3.13 -15.98
CA SER A 278 19.22 -3.39 -15.09
C SER A 278 18.94 -4.53 -14.10
N ALA A 279 17.76 -4.57 -13.50
CA ALA A 279 17.36 -5.58 -12.50
C ALA A 279 17.15 -6.98 -13.11
N VAL A 280 16.68 -7.06 -14.37
CA VAL A 280 16.43 -8.34 -15.06
C VAL A 280 17.73 -8.90 -15.68
N ILE A 281 18.64 -8.05 -16.17
CA ILE A 281 19.89 -8.46 -16.82
C ILE A 281 20.95 -8.88 -15.79
N THR A 282 20.90 -8.37 -14.56
CA THR A 282 21.83 -8.75 -13.49
C THR A 282 21.16 -9.82 -12.61
N PRO A 283 21.32 -11.13 -12.90
CA PRO A 283 20.85 -12.15 -11.98
C PRO A 283 21.58 -11.95 -10.65
N VAL A 284 20.84 -12.00 -9.56
CA VAL A 284 21.34 -11.93 -8.19
C VAL A 284 22.53 -12.89 -8.06
N LYS A 285 23.75 -12.38 -8.16
CA LYS A 285 24.93 -13.14 -7.77
C LYS A 285 24.80 -13.37 -6.27
N ASN A 286 24.57 -14.61 -5.87
CA ASN A 286 24.69 -15.06 -4.50
C ASN A 286 26.01 -14.54 -3.93
N GLN A 287 25.99 -13.42 -3.25
CA GLN A 287 27.03 -13.06 -2.30
C GLN A 287 26.71 -13.79 -0.98
N ALA A 288 27.02 -15.10 -1.02
CA ALA A 288 27.30 -15.81 0.21
C ALA A 288 28.50 -15.11 0.86
N HIS A 289 28.32 -14.72 2.13
CA HIS A 289 29.32 -14.25 3.06
C HIS A 289 29.87 -12.83 2.85
N SER A 290 29.17 -11.83 3.36
CA SER A 290 29.82 -10.71 4.06
C SER A 290 29.66 -10.92 5.57
N LYS A 291 30.81 -11.08 6.24
CA LYS A 291 30.96 -11.25 7.70
C LYS A 291 30.17 -10.19 8.47
N PRO A 292 29.61 -10.50 9.65
CA PRO A 292 29.03 -9.50 10.53
C PRO A 292 30.12 -8.50 10.93
N LEU A 293 29.85 -7.22 10.69
CA LEU A 293 30.67 -6.12 11.19
C LEU A 293 30.71 -6.22 12.73
N GLN A 294 31.91 -6.39 13.24
CA GLN A 294 32.21 -6.45 14.68
C GLN A 294 31.76 -5.16 15.37
N LEU A 295 30.63 -5.24 16.06
CA LEU A 295 30.13 -4.18 16.99
C LEU A 295 30.74 -4.36 18.38
N GLU A 296 31.93 -4.95 18.51
CA GLU A 296 32.59 -5.21 19.80
C GLU A 296 33.75 -4.27 20.17
N ALA A 297 34.15 -3.35 19.28
CA ALA A 297 35.31 -2.50 19.56
C ALA A 297 35.01 -1.19 20.32
N ALA A 298 33.73 -0.84 20.54
CA ALA A 298 33.35 0.43 21.18
C ALA A 298 33.07 0.33 22.70
N LYS A 299 32.92 -0.87 23.26
CA LYS A 299 32.62 -1.05 24.71
C LYS A 299 33.83 -1.22 25.62
N LYS A 300 35.07 -1.27 25.11
CA LYS A 300 36.28 -1.45 25.93
C LYS A 300 37.11 -0.18 26.18
N ARG A 301 36.67 1.00 25.75
CA ARG A 301 37.38 2.28 26.03
C ARG A 301 36.70 3.22 26.99
N ALA A 302 35.62 2.83 27.65
CA ALA A 302 34.91 3.67 28.65
C ALA A 302 35.08 3.19 30.10
N LEU A 303 36.04 2.32 30.39
CA LEU A 303 36.25 1.80 31.76
C LEU A 303 37.71 1.88 32.22
N VAL A 304 38.47 2.87 31.73
CA VAL A 304 39.75 3.29 32.35
C VAL A 304 39.88 4.80 32.13
N ARG A 305 39.24 5.55 33.00
CA ARG A 305 39.70 6.83 33.58
C ARG A 305 38.70 7.28 34.63
#